data_161b2f8dc7574dc05dd0a7b0c30d545b
#
_entry.id   161b2f8dc7574dc05dd0a7b0c30d545b
#
_cell.length_a   1.000
_cell.length_b   1.000
_cell.length_c   1.000
_cell.angle_alpha   90.00
_cell.angle_beta   90.00
_cell.angle_gamma   90.00
#
_symmetry.space_group_name_H-M   'P 1'
#
loop_
_entity.id
_entity.type
_entity.pdbx_description
1 polymer ?
#
loop_
_entity_poly.entity_id
_entity_poly.type
_entity_poly.pdbx_seq_one_letter_code
_entity_poly.pdbx_strand_id
1 'polypeptide(L)'
;MLADLHRRLPRRGGGPADQGTLAQVLDLLAAALLTGLSAADAVSAVADAVEHHAPEVARPLRAAASRVRLGATPAEAWREVPGRAEIEPVAAVLARATDGGGSTRAALEHSATRMRTGADAAATARAERAAVLVAGPLGLCFLPAFICLGVLPVVVGLAGDMLPGLGP
;
A
#
# COMPACT_ATOMS: atom_id res chain seq x y z
N MET A 1 31.42 -5.77 3.34
CA MET A 1 30.17 -6.33 3.91
C MET A 1 29.04 -5.30 4.00
N LEU A 2 29.29 -4.00 4.24
CA LEU A 2 28.27 -2.93 4.23
C LEU A 2 27.85 -2.45 2.81
N ALA A 3 28.73 -2.58 1.82
CA ALA A 3 28.46 -2.16 0.43
C ALA A 3 27.44 -3.06 -0.30
N ASP A 4 27.26 -4.30 0.11
CA ASP A 4 26.31 -5.25 -0.51
C ASP A 4 24.86 -5.08 0.03
N LEU A 5 24.71 -4.49 1.21
CA LEU A 5 23.39 -4.22 1.80
C LEU A 5 22.65 -3.12 1.06
N HIS A 6 23.36 -2.11 0.54
CA HIS A 6 22.78 -1.03 -0.28
C HIS A 6 22.30 -1.52 -1.66
N ARG A 7 22.80 -2.65 -2.16
CA ARG A 7 22.41 -3.22 -3.45
C ARG A 7 21.11 -4.05 -3.37
N ARG A 8 20.69 -4.44 -2.16
CA ARG A 8 19.49 -5.26 -1.90
C ARG A 8 18.27 -4.46 -1.46
N LEU A 9 18.40 -3.16 -1.24
CA LEU A 9 17.23 -2.30 -1.09
C LEU A 9 16.52 -2.27 -2.45
N PRO A 10 15.24 -2.69 -2.52
CA PRO A 10 14.50 -2.60 -3.77
C PRO A 10 14.53 -1.13 -4.18
N ARG A 11 15.17 -0.85 -5.32
CA ARG A 11 15.03 0.43 -5.99
C ARG A 11 13.53 0.59 -6.20
N ARG A 12 12.91 1.57 -5.54
CA ARG A 12 11.56 2.05 -5.82
C ARG A 12 11.51 2.66 -7.22
N GLY A 13 11.62 1.80 -8.22
CA GLY A 13 11.56 2.17 -9.62
C GLY A 13 10.88 1.05 -10.37
N GLY A 14 9.60 1.23 -10.76
CA GLY A 14 8.88 0.38 -11.70
C GLY A 14 7.83 -0.57 -11.16
N GLY A 15 7.40 -0.44 -9.89
CA GLY A 15 6.17 -1.09 -9.40
C GLY A 15 4.97 -0.13 -9.52
N PRO A 16 3.73 -0.64 -9.51
CA PRO A 16 2.56 0.23 -9.45
C PRO A 16 2.70 1.20 -8.28
N ALA A 17 2.32 2.47 -8.50
CA ALA A 17 2.41 3.51 -7.49
C ALA A 17 1.69 3.06 -6.21
N ASP A 18 2.29 3.33 -5.06
CA ASP A 18 1.70 2.95 -3.77
C ASP A 18 0.32 3.62 -3.60
N GLN A 19 -0.64 2.85 -3.07
CA GLN A 19 -2.03 3.33 -2.89
C GLN A 19 -2.10 4.62 -2.05
N GLY A 20 -1.19 4.79 -1.09
CA GLY A 20 -1.09 6.00 -0.30
C GLY A 20 -0.69 7.21 -1.15
N THR A 21 0.27 7.06 -2.05
CA THR A 21 0.68 8.11 -3.00
C THR A 21 -0.46 8.48 -3.95
N LEU A 22 -1.19 7.49 -4.48
CA LEU A 22 -2.33 7.75 -5.36
C LEU A 22 -3.49 8.45 -4.63
N ALA A 23 -3.76 8.09 -3.38
CA ALA A 23 -4.74 8.78 -2.54
C ALA A 23 -4.35 10.24 -2.31
N GLN A 24 -3.09 10.51 -2.00
CA GLN A 24 -2.57 11.87 -1.85
C GLN A 24 -2.71 12.70 -3.13
N VAL A 25 -2.43 12.10 -4.29
CA VAL A 25 -2.64 12.76 -5.59
C VAL A 25 -4.09 13.15 -5.80
N LEU A 26 -5.04 12.26 -5.47
CA LEU A 26 -6.47 12.55 -5.60
C LEU A 26 -6.93 13.67 -4.67
N ASP A 27 -6.41 13.74 -3.43
CA ASP A 27 -6.71 14.83 -2.50
C ASP A 27 -6.15 16.17 -2.99
N LEU A 28 -4.91 16.17 -3.48
CA LEU A 28 -4.31 17.37 -4.05
C LEU A 28 -5.08 17.87 -5.26
N LEU A 29 -5.55 16.94 -6.13
CA LEU A 29 -6.41 17.29 -7.27
C LEU A 29 -7.75 17.87 -6.81
N ALA A 30 -8.39 17.27 -5.81
CA ALA A 30 -9.64 17.80 -5.24
C ALA A 30 -9.42 19.20 -4.66
N ALA A 31 -8.34 19.42 -3.92
CA ALA A 31 -7.98 20.72 -3.37
C ALA A 31 -7.68 21.76 -4.47
N ALA A 32 -6.93 21.39 -5.51
CA ALA A 32 -6.61 22.27 -6.63
C ALA A 32 -7.86 22.70 -7.41
N LEU A 33 -8.80 21.79 -7.63
CA LEU A 33 -10.07 22.13 -8.27
C LEU A 33 -10.94 23.08 -7.44
N LEU A 34 -10.79 23.09 -6.11
CA LEU A 34 -11.47 24.07 -5.23
C LEU A 34 -11.00 25.51 -5.45
N THR A 35 -9.75 25.70 -5.90
CA THR A 35 -9.23 27.03 -6.18
C THR A 35 -9.75 27.63 -7.50
N GLY A 36 -10.55 26.85 -8.25
CA GLY A 36 -11.10 27.27 -9.55
C GLY A 36 -10.15 27.04 -10.72
N LEU A 37 -9.06 26.32 -10.53
CA LEU A 37 -8.16 25.92 -11.62
C LEU A 37 -8.90 25.04 -12.64
N SER A 38 -8.50 25.17 -13.91
CA SER A 38 -8.95 24.22 -14.92
C SER A 38 -8.44 22.81 -14.58
N ALA A 39 -9.13 21.77 -15.04
CA ALA A 39 -8.70 20.39 -14.80
C ALA A 39 -7.26 20.13 -15.26
N ALA A 40 -6.86 20.68 -16.41
CA ALA A 40 -5.50 20.53 -16.93
C ALA A 40 -4.45 21.26 -16.06
N ASP A 41 -4.80 22.45 -15.53
CA ASP A 41 -3.88 23.20 -14.66
C ASP A 41 -3.78 22.55 -13.28
N ALA A 42 -4.88 22.05 -12.72
CA ALA A 42 -4.87 21.29 -11.48
C ALA A 42 -4.00 20.03 -11.58
N VAL A 43 -4.16 19.25 -12.65
CA VAL A 43 -3.34 18.05 -12.89
C VAL A 43 -1.85 18.41 -13.06
N SER A 44 -1.53 19.51 -13.76
CA SER A 44 -0.16 19.97 -13.91
C SER A 44 0.46 20.39 -12.58
N ALA A 45 -0.26 21.18 -11.78
CA ALA A 45 0.21 21.64 -10.47
C ALA A 45 0.46 20.45 -9.51
N VAL A 46 -0.41 19.46 -9.52
CA VAL A 46 -0.22 18.25 -8.71
C VAL A 46 0.96 17.43 -9.21
N ALA A 47 1.15 17.31 -10.53
CA ALA A 47 2.32 16.64 -11.09
C ALA A 47 3.63 17.30 -10.62
N ASP A 48 3.68 18.63 -10.61
CA ASP A 48 4.84 19.37 -10.13
C ASP A 48 5.08 19.17 -8.62
N ALA A 49 4.00 19.14 -7.82
CA ALA A 49 4.09 18.89 -6.37
C ALA A 49 4.63 17.51 -6.01
N VAL A 50 4.32 16.47 -6.81
CA VAL A 50 4.75 15.10 -6.52
C VAL A 50 6.03 14.67 -7.25
N GLU A 51 6.59 15.50 -8.12
CA GLU A 51 7.75 15.19 -8.98
C GLU A 51 8.94 14.59 -8.22
N HIS A 52 9.26 15.17 -7.04
CA HIS A 52 10.46 14.79 -6.29
C HIS A 52 10.34 13.45 -5.55
N HIS A 53 9.13 13.02 -5.20
CA HIS A 53 8.92 11.82 -4.38
C HIS A 53 8.18 10.69 -5.11
N ALA A 54 7.49 11.01 -6.21
CA ALA A 54 6.79 10.04 -7.05
C ALA A 54 6.88 10.42 -8.54
N PRO A 55 8.09 10.46 -9.13
CA PRO A 55 8.28 10.85 -10.53
C PRO A 55 7.56 9.92 -11.51
N GLU A 56 7.35 8.65 -11.15
CA GLU A 56 6.59 7.66 -11.92
C GLU A 56 5.10 8.05 -12.04
N VAL A 57 4.57 8.78 -11.06
CA VAL A 57 3.20 9.32 -11.07
C VAL A 57 3.16 10.69 -11.75
N ALA A 58 4.14 11.55 -11.48
CA ALA A 58 4.20 12.91 -12.01
C ALA A 58 4.27 12.97 -13.53
N ARG A 59 5.08 12.13 -14.15
CA ARG A 59 5.29 12.11 -15.61
C ARG A 59 4.01 11.84 -16.39
N PRO A 60 3.24 10.76 -16.13
CA PRO A 60 2.00 10.52 -16.83
C PRO A 60 0.93 11.61 -16.56
N LEU A 61 0.86 12.17 -15.35
CA LEU A 61 -0.04 13.28 -15.06
C LEU A 61 0.28 14.51 -15.91
N ARG A 62 1.56 14.90 -16.00
CA ARG A 62 2.00 16.04 -16.81
C ARG A 62 1.76 15.79 -18.30
N ALA A 63 1.99 14.57 -18.78
CA ALA A 63 1.72 14.22 -20.17
C ALA A 63 0.24 14.34 -20.50
N ALA A 64 -0.67 13.86 -19.64
CA ALA A 64 -2.10 13.99 -19.81
C ALA A 64 -2.54 15.45 -19.80
N ALA A 65 -2.08 16.27 -18.85
CA ALA A 65 -2.40 17.71 -18.78
C ALA A 65 -1.97 18.45 -20.06
N SER A 66 -0.80 18.13 -20.59
CA SER A 66 -0.30 18.73 -21.82
C SER A 66 -1.18 18.39 -23.03
N ARG A 67 -1.67 17.15 -23.13
CA ARG A 67 -2.56 16.73 -24.22
C ARG A 67 -3.91 17.44 -24.16
N VAL A 68 -4.48 17.59 -22.96
CA VAL A 68 -5.74 18.34 -22.78
C VAL A 68 -5.55 19.80 -23.20
N ARG A 69 -4.43 20.44 -22.85
CA ARG A 69 -4.11 21.82 -23.29
C ARG A 69 -3.95 21.93 -24.81
N LEU A 70 -3.51 20.86 -25.48
CA LEU A 70 -3.41 20.80 -26.94
C LEU A 70 -4.74 20.47 -27.63
N GLY A 71 -5.85 20.34 -26.88
CA GLY A 71 -7.19 20.15 -27.42
C GLY A 71 -7.67 18.69 -27.44
N ALA A 72 -6.91 17.75 -26.91
CA ALA A 72 -7.42 16.39 -26.73
C ALA A 72 -8.57 16.36 -25.71
N THR A 73 -9.56 15.51 -25.93
CA THR A 73 -10.56 15.27 -24.90
C THR A 73 -9.90 14.60 -23.67
N PRO A 74 -10.42 14.83 -22.47
CA PRO A 74 -9.88 14.19 -21.27
C PRO A 74 -9.77 12.66 -21.40
N ALA A 75 -10.79 12.01 -21.95
CA ALA A 75 -10.77 10.56 -22.16
C ALA A 75 -9.65 10.08 -23.10
N GLU A 76 -9.36 10.82 -24.17
CA GLU A 76 -8.25 10.54 -25.08
C GLU A 76 -6.89 10.82 -24.44
N ALA A 77 -6.79 11.97 -23.74
CA ALA A 77 -5.57 12.35 -23.05
C ALA A 77 -5.11 11.27 -22.06
N TRP A 78 -6.03 10.67 -21.30
CA TRP A 78 -5.72 9.63 -20.33
C TRP A 78 -5.46 8.25 -20.95
N ARG A 79 -6.09 7.92 -22.11
CA ARG A 79 -5.92 6.60 -22.73
C ARG A 79 -4.53 6.35 -23.29
N GLU A 80 -3.88 7.36 -23.80
CA GLU A 80 -2.63 7.24 -24.57
C GLU A 80 -1.39 7.73 -23.80
N VAL A 81 -1.48 7.88 -22.48
CA VAL A 81 -0.35 8.35 -21.68
C VAL A 81 0.62 7.22 -21.41
N PRO A 82 1.93 7.41 -21.70
CA PRO A 82 2.97 6.49 -21.24
C PRO A 82 2.98 6.43 -19.70
N GLY A 83 3.07 5.23 -19.12
CA GLY A 83 3.03 5.05 -17.67
C GLY A 83 1.61 5.11 -17.08
N ARG A 84 0.59 4.87 -17.91
CA ARG A 84 -0.81 4.86 -17.46
C ARG A 84 -1.07 3.83 -16.35
N ALA A 85 -0.39 2.69 -16.39
CA ALA A 85 -0.60 1.62 -15.41
C ALA A 85 -0.33 2.07 -13.97
N GLU A 86 0.63 2.96 -13.78
CA GLU A 86 1.00 3.52 -12.48
C GLU A 86 -0.07 4.46 -11.93
N ILE A 87 -0.83 5.12 -12.80
CA ILE A 87 -1.86 6.11 -12.42
C ILE A 87 -3.28 5.67 -12.81
N GLU A 88 -3.49 4.41 -13.21
CA GLU A 88 -4.80 3.92 -13.68
C GLU A 88 -5.97 4.29 -12.75
N PRO A 89 -5.86 4.17 -11.40
CA PRO A 89 -6.94 4.57 -10.53
C PRO A 89 -7.29 6.06 -10.60
N VAL A 90 -6.27 6.91 -10.74
CA VAL A 90 -6.45 8.37 -10.87
C VAL A 90 -7.04 8.72 -12.24
N ALA A 91 -6.49 8.14 -13.30
CA ALA A 91 -6.97 8.32 -14.66
C ALA A 91 -8.44 7.90 -14.83
N ALA A 92 -8.82 6.77 -14.25
CA ALA A 92 -10.21 6.28 -14.29
C ALA A 92 -11.20 7.19 -13.55
N VAL A 93 -10.79 7.83 -12.45
CA VAL A 93 -11.62 8.79 -11.72
C VAL A 93 -11.79 10.06 -12.52
N LEU A 94 -10.70 10.62 -13.06
CA LEU A 94 -10.74 11.85 -13.84
C LEU A 94 -11.52 11.69 -15.14
N ALA A 95 -11.35 10.58 -15.87
CA ALA A 95 -12.12 10.30 -17.07
C ALA A 95 -13.63 10.26 -16.79
N ARG A 96 -14.06 9.54 -15.75
CA ARG A 96 -15.49 9.49 -15.36
C ARG A 96 -16.05 10.80 -14.89
N ALA A 97 -15.25 11.59 -14.17
CA ALA A 97 -15.67 12.88 -13.66
C ALA A 97 -15.92 13.91 -14.79
N THR A 98 -15.17 13.81 -15.90
CA THR A 98 -15.34 14.69 -17.06
C THR A 98 -16.50 14.28 -17.96
N ASP A 99 -16.83 12.99 -18.05
CA ASP A 99 -17.89 12.46 -18.91
C ASP A 99 -19.29 12.60 -18.27
N GLY A 100 -19.39 12.68 -16.95
CA GLY A 100 -20.64 12.54 -16.21
C GLY A 100 -21.33 13.85 -15.77
N GLY A 101 -20.78 15.04 -16.03
CA GLY A 101 -21.37 16.33 -15.59
C GLY A 101 -21.59 16.46 -14.07
N GLY A 102 -21.18 15.48 -13.28
CA GLY A 102 -21.24 15.48 -11.83
C GLY A 102 -20.08 16.23 -11.19
N SER A 103 -20.13 16.43 -9.87
CA SER A 103 -19.04 17.06 -9.14
C SER A 103 -17.78 16.18 -9.19
N THR A 104 -16.86 16.53 -10.08
CA THR A 104 -15.51 15.91 -10.21
C THR A 104 -14.81 15.82 -8.86
N ARG A 105 -14.99 16.84 -8.02
CA ARG A 105 -14.47 16.90 -6.67
C ARG A 105 -14.99 15.76 -5.79
N ALA A 106 -16.30 15.56 -5.71
CA ALA A 106 -16.88 14.50 -4.88
C ALA A 106 -16.40 13.12 -5.32
N ALA A 107 -16.23 12.87 -6.62
CA ALA A 107 -15.68 11.65 -7.16
C ALA A 107 -14.22 11.44 -6.74
N LEU A 108 -13.41 12.50 -6.74
CA LEU A 108 -12.01 12.47 -6.31
C LEU A 108 -11.89 12.19 -4.80
N GLU A 109 -12.64 12.92 -3.96
CA GLU A 109 -12.66 12.75 -2.50
C GLU A 109 -13.09 11.33 -2.10
N HIS A 110 -14.15 10.80 -2.73
CA HIS A 110 -14.61 9.44 -2.47
C HIS A 110 -13.57 8.39 -2.87
N SER A 111 -12.90 8.59 -3.99
CA SER A 111 -11.85 7.67 -4.46
C SER A 111 -10.60 7.74 -3.59
N ALA A 112 -10.21 8.92 -3.14
CA ALA A 112 -9.11 9.11 -2.20
C ALA A 112 -9.36 8.38 -0.87
N THR A 113 -10.56 8.53 -0.31
CA THR A 113 -10.97 7.83 0.91
C THR A 113 -10.89 6.31 0.76
N ARG A 114 -11.41 5.78 -0.34
CA ARG A 114 -11.34 4.33 -0.62
C ARG A 114 -9.90 3.81 -0.75
N MET A 115 -9.02 4.58 -1.35
CA MET A 115 -7.61 4.18 -1.46
C MET A 115 -6.89 4.21 -0.11
N ARG A 116 -7.19 5.20 0.75
CA ARG A 116 -6.66 5.26 2.12
C ARG A 116 -7.09 4.07 2.95
N THR A 117 -8.40 3.76 2.97
CA THR A 117 -8.90 2.60 3.72
C THR A 117 -8.29 1.29 3.21
N GLY A 118 -8.07 1.17 1.90
CA GLY A 118 -7.36 0.02 1.32
C GLY A 118 -5.90 -0.07 1.74
N ALA A 119 -5.19 1.05 1.80
CA ALA A 119 -3.80 1.12 2.25
C ALA A 119 -3.66 0.76 3.74
N ASP A 120 -4.56 1.28 4.58
CA ASP A 120 -4.59 0.98 6.02
C ASP A 120 -4.89 -0.50 6.29
N ALA A 121 -5.86 -1.07 5.58
CA ALA A 121 -6.18 -2.49 5.67
C ALA A 121 -5.00 -3.38 5.24
N ALA A 122 -4.28 -3.01 4.18
CA ALA A 122 -3.09 -3.71 3.73
C ALA A 122 -1.92 -3.59 4.73
N ALA A 123 -1.77 -2.45 5.40
CA ALA A 123 -0.77 -2.24 6.43
C ALA A 123 -1.07 -3.10 7.67
N THR A 124 -2.32 -3.12 8.12
CA THR A 124 -2.79 -3.95 9.25
C THR A 124 -2.57 -5.43 8.96
N ALA A 125 -2.95 -5.92 7.77
CA ALA A 125 -2.76 -7.30 7.38
C ALA A 125 -1.27 -7.72 7.35
N ARG A 126 -0.36 -6.80 6.99
CA ARG A 126 1.10 -7.08 7.04
C ARG A 126 1.59 -7.15 8.49
N ALA A 127 1.11 -6.28 9.38
CA ALA A 127 1.46 -6.28 10.79
C ALA A 127 0.97 -7.57 11.48
N GLU A 128 -0.24 -8.01 11.21
CA GLU A 128 -0.79 -9.28 11.73
C GLU A 128 0.02 -10.50 11.28
N ARG A 129 0.42 -10.56 10.00
CA ARG A 129 1.29 -11.63 9.49
C ARG A 129 2.65 -11.63 10.15
N ALA A 130 3.24 -10.46 10.39
CA ALA A 130 4.51 -10.36 11.10
C ALA A 130 4.40 -10.84 12.54
N ALA A 131 3.31 -10.53 13.24
CA ALA A 131 3.05 -11.01 14.60
C ALA A 131 2.98 -12.54 14.68
N VAL A 132 2.29 -13.20 13.73
CA VAL A 132 2.21 -14.66 13.65
C VAL A 132 3.56 -15.29 13.38
N LEU A 133 4.37 -14.69 12.50
CA LEU A 133 5.72 -15.18 12.18
C LEU A 133 6.67 -15.10 13.38
N VAL A 134 6.48 -14.16 14.28
CA VAL A 134 7.29 -14.02 15.50
C VAL A 134 6.77 -14.96 16.61
N ALA A 135 5.46 -15.08 16.78
CA ALA A 135 4.84 -15.91 17.82
C ALA A 135 4.99 -17.42 17.53
N GLY A 136 5.01 -17.81 16.25
CA GLY A 136 5.11 -19.22 15.84
C GLY A 136 6.37 -19.93 16.38
N PRO A 137 7.59 -19.43 16.11
CA PRO A 137 8.81 -20.04 16.63
C PRO A 137 8.89 -20.05 18.16
N LEU A 138 8.36 -18.99 18.81
CA LEU A 138 8.35 -18.89 20.26
C LEU A 138 7.45 -19.96 20.90
N GLY A 139 6.27 -20.20 20.35
CA GLY A 139 5.35 -21.24 20.79
C GLY A 139 5.92 -22.63 20.56
N LEU A 140 6.58 -22.87 19.42
CA LEU A 140 7.18 -24.17 19.10
C LEU A 140 8.37 -24.52 20.02
N CYS A 141 9.16 -23.50 20.46
CA CYS A 141 10.23 -23.69 21.41
C CYS A 141 9.75 -23.90 22.85
N PHE A 142 8.64 -23.24 23.22
CA PHE A 142 8.10 -23.31 24.58
C PHE A 142 7.44 -24.67 24.86
N LEU A 143 6.77 -25.27 23.86
CA LEU A 143 6.06 -26.52 24.01
C LEU A 143 6.95 -27.70 24.51
N PRO A 144 8.10 -28.01 23.87
CA PRO A 144 8.97 -29.08 24.36
C PRO A 144 9.58 -28.75 25.73
N ALA A 145 9.94 -27.49 25.99
CA ALA A 145 10.46 -27.09 27.30
C ALA A 145 9.41 -27.30 28.42
N PHE A 146 8.14 -26.96 28.16
CA PHE A 146 7.05 -27.19 29.10
C PHE A 146 6.83 -28.68 29.39
N ILE A 147 6.89 -29.52 28.36
CA ILE A 147 6.75 -30.98 28.53
C ILE A 147 7.92 -31.55 29.37
N CYS A 148 9.14 -31.16 29.04
CA CYS A 148 10.35 -31.69 29.76
C CYS A 148 10.45 -31.21 31.20
N LEU A 149 10.10 -29.93 31.46
CA LEU A 149 10.27 -29.35 32.80
C LEU A 149 9.04 -29.43 33.67
N GLY A 150 7.85 -29.45 33.06
CA GLY A 150 6.58 -29.43 33.77
C GLY A 150 5.90 -30.80 33.84
N VAL A 151 5.72 -31.46 32.72
CA VAL A 151 4.92 -32.70 32.66
C VAL A 151 5.75 -33.93 33.03
N LEU A 152 6.96 -34.03 32.54
CA LEU A 152 7.80 -35.21 32.73
C LEU A 152 8.10 -35.50 34.23
N PRO A 153 8.51 -34.55 35.08
CA PRO A 153 8.78 -34.82 36.50
C PRO A 153 7.51 -35.23 37.26
N VAL A 154 6.34 -34.65 36.90
CA VAL A 154 5.08 -35.03 37.54
C VAL A 154 4.66 -36.47 37.18
N VAL A 155 4.82 -36.85 35.91
CA VAL A 155 4.49 -38.20 35.47
C VAL A 155 5.44 -39.25 36.09
N VAL A 156 6.75 -38.94 36.18
CA VAL A 156 7.74 -39.81 36.80
C VAL A 156 7.51 -39.92 38.30
N GLY A 157 7.14 -38.85 38.98
CA GLY A 157 6.81 -38.86 40.41
C GLY A 157 5.56 -39.73 40.70
N LEU A 158 4.53 -39.58 39.90
CA LEU A 158 3.29 -40.36 40.05
C LEU A 158 3.49 -41.86 39.72
N ALA A 159 4.30 -42.15 38.72
CA ALA A 159 4.67 -43.54 38.36
C ALA A 159 5.50 -44.22 39.45
N GLY A 160 6.40 -43.44 40.10
CA GLY A 160 7.21 -43.96 41.24
C GLY A 160 6.37 -44.28 42.46
N ASP A 161 5.33 -43.52 42.74
CA ASP A 161 4.39 -43.78 43.84
C ASP A 161 3.45 -44.96 43.59
N MET A 162 3.17 -45.29 42.33
CA MET A 162 2.29 -46.39 41.97
C MET A 162 3.01 -47.76 41.82
N LEU A 163 4.33 -47.81 41.78
CA LEU A 163 5.13 -49.00 41.70
C LEU A 163 6.08 -49.12 42.92
N PRO A 164 5.61 -49.31 44.14
CA PRO A 164 6.43 -49.53 45.31
C PRO A 164 6.97 -51.00 45.34
N GLY A 165 7.82 -51.38 44.40
CA GLY A 165 8.31 -52.76 44.32
C GLY A 165 9.39 -53.05 43.27
N LEU A 166 9.83 -52.07 42.50
CA LEU A 166 10.90 -52.23 41.49
C LEU A 166 12.09 -51.29 41.80
N GLY A 167 12.54 -51.25 43.07
CA GLY A 167 13.82 -50.73 43.44
C GLY A 167 14.83 -51.88 43.59
N PRO A 168 16.15 -51.64 43.25
CA PRO A 168 17.20 -52.64 43.36
C PRO A 168 17.43 -53.08 44.75
#